data_e8f72107179a7ff9c9d358440a398c1f
#
_entry.id   e8f72107179a7ff9c9d358440a398c1f
#
_cell.length_a   1.000
_cell.length_b   1.000
_cell.length_c   1.000
_cell.angle_alpha   90.00
_cell.angle_beta   90.00
_cell.angle_gamma   90.00
#
_symmetry.space_group_name_H-M   'P 1'
#
loop_
_entity.id
_entity.type
_entity.pdbx_description
1 polymer ?
#
loop_
_entity_poly.entity_id
_entity_poly.type
_entity_poly.pdbx_seq_one_letter_code
_entity_poly.pdbx_strand_id
1 'polypeptide(L)'
;RKLLILDAEKKLYEFDPEFKAQLEQIKEELLANFVITKTVEGITVTDDEVKAEYENHKDHFNAGESVSASHIRVDDEDKATSLMEKINNGEISFEDAARAHSSCPSKENGGSLGEFTRGQMVPEFDDACFNMNVGEIKGPVKTQFGYHIIKLNSKNEAKQMSFDEVKDGLRQKMIAERQQNAYESKINQLKIMYQVERY
;
A
#
# COMPACT_ATOMS: atom_id res chain seq x y z
N ARG A 1 -3.01 -7.34 -39.02
CA ARG A 1 -1.57 -7.22 -38.73
C ARG A 1 -0.71 -7.86 -39.84
N LYS A 2 -0.97 -9.11 -40.26
CA LYS A 2 -0.19 -9.79 -41.31
C LYS A 2 -0.21 -9.08 -42.67
N LEU A 3 -1.38 -8.54 -43.09
CA LEU A 3 -1.51 -7.78 -44.34
C LEU A 3 -0.68 -6.48 -44.32
N LEU A 4 -0.60 -5.80 -43.21
CA LEU A 4 0.23 -4.59 -43.05
C LEU A 4 1.73 -4.90 -43.16
N ILE A 5 2.16 -6.07 -42.66
CA ILE A 5 3.55 -6.51 -42.76
C ILE A 5 3.89 -6.79 -44.25
N LEU A 6 3.03 -7.51 -44.95
CA LEU A 6 3.23 -7.80 -46.38
C LEU A 6 3.26 -6.53 -47.25
N ASP A 7 2.43 -5.52 -46.91
CA ASP A 7 2.46 -4.23 -47.63
C ASP A 7 3.74 -3.45 -47.33
N ALA A 8 4.20 -3.48 -46.06
CA ALA A 8 5.44 -2.84 -45.63
C ALA A 8 6.68 -3.47 -46.32
N GLU A 9 6.72 -4.82 -46.39
CA GLU A 9 7.76 -5.56 -47.12
C GLU A 9 7.78 -5.20 -48.60
N LYS A 10 6.59 -5.17 -49.24
CA LYS A 10 6.46 -4.79 -50.66
C LYS A 10 6.90 -3.35 -50.92
N LYS A 11 6.69 -2.45 -49.94
CA LYS A 11 7.11 -1.05 -50.03
C LYS A 11 8.54 -0.81 -49.56
N LEU A 12 9.25 -1.86 -49.18
CA LEU A 12 10.64 -1.81 -48.68
C LEU A 12 10.85 -0.88 -47.50
N TYR A 13 9.84 -0.76 -46.58
CA TYR A 13 9.94 0.09 -45.39
C TYR A 13 11.03 -0.36 -44.45
N GLU A 14 11.51 -1.61 -44.53
CA GLU A 14 12.69 -2.08 -43.80
C GLU A 14 13.99 -1.32 -44.11
N PHE A 15 14.04 -0.64 -45.27
CA PHE A 15 15.18 0.18 -45.70
C PHE A 15 15.00 1.66 -45.35
N ASP A 16 13.82 2.06 -44.86
CA ASP A 16 13.53 3.44 -44.47
C ASP A 16 14.45 3.87 -43.31
N PRO A 17 15.09 5.05 -43.38
CA PRO A 17 16.01 5.53 -42.36
C PRO A 17 15.36 5.67 -40.97
N GLU A 18 14.09 6.11 -40.92
CA GLU A 18 13.36 6.28 -39.67
C GLU A 18 13.06 4.90 -39.04
N PHE A 19 12.61 3.94 -39.84
CA PHE A 19 12.39 2.58 -39.35
C PHE A 19 13.67 1.94 -38.84
N LYS A 20 14.80 2.12 -39.53
CA LYS A 20 16.10 1.60 -39.07
C LYS A 20 16.54 2.23 -37.76
N ALA A 21 16.36 3.53 -37.60
CA ALA A 21 16.69 4.19 -36.33
C ALA A 21 15.85 3.65 -35.15
N GLN A 22 14.55 3.47 -35.37
CA GLN A 22 13.66 2.87 -34.35
C GLN A 22 14.05 1.40 -34.06
N LEU A 23 14.41 0.62 -35.09
CA LEU A 23 14.82 -0.77 -34.91
C LEU A 23 16.12 -0.89 -34.08
N GLU A 24 17.11 -0.05 -34.34
CA GLU A 24 18.35 -0.05 -33.54
C GLU A 24 18.08 0.36 -32.10
N GLN A 25 17.24 1.36 -31.85
CA GLN A 25 16.85 1.74 -30.48
C GLN A 25 16.18 0.57 -29.75
N ILE A 26 15.20 -0.09 -30.37
CA ILE A 26 14.52 -1.25 -29.77
C ILE A 26 15.51 -2.39 -29.52
N LYS A 27 16.45 -2.61 -30.44
CA LYS A 27 17.48 -3.63 -30.29
C LYS A 27 18.41 -3.35 -29.12
N GLU A 28 18.86 -2.10 -28.93
CA GLU A 28 19.70 -1.69 -27.80
C GLU A 28 18.95 -1.89 -26.47
N GLU A 29 17.70 -1.46 -26.36
CA GLU A 29 16.85 -1.65 -25.18
C GLU A 29 16.65 -3.15 -24.89
N LEU A 30 16.38 -3.96 -25.93
CA LEU A 30 16.19 -5.40 -25.78
C LEU A 30 17.47 -6.08 -25.32
N LEU A 31 18.64 -5.71 -25.86
CA LEU A 31 19.94 -6.25 -25.42
C LEU A 31 20.24 -5.89 -23.97
N ALA A 32 19.98 -4.65 -23.56
CA ALA A 32 20.19 -4.22 -22.17
C ALA A 32 19.29 -5.02 -21.21
N ASN A 33 18.00 -5.13 -21.52
CA ASN A 33 17.02 -5.88 -20.74
C ASN A 33 17.36 -7.39 -20.71
N PHE A 34 17.85 -7.95 -21.80
CA PHE A 34 18.27 -9.34 -21.86
C PHE A 34 19.46 -9.61 -20.92
N VAL A 35 20.45 -8.72 -20.89
CA VAL A 35 21.60 -8.83 -19.95
C VAL A 35 21.13 -8.73 -18.50
N ILE A 36 20.21 -7.81 -18.19
CA ILE A 36 19.62 -7.69 -16.85
C ILE A 36 18.93 -9.01 -16.46
N THR A 37 18.07 -9.53 -17.33
CA THR A 37 17.37 -10.79 -17.10
C THR A 37 18.35 -11.94 -16.84
N LYS A 38 19.40 -12.05 -17.67
CA LYS A 38 20.44 -13.08 -17.50
C LYS A 38 21.26 -12.90 -16.22
N THR A 39 21.43 -11.67 -15.75
CA THR A 39 22.15 -11.39 -14.51
C THR A 39 21.39 -11.85 -13.28
N VAL A 40 20.05 -11.75 -13.31
CA VAL A 40 19.20 -12.11 -12.17
C VAL A 40 18.55 -13.49 -12.30
N GLU A 41 18.72 -14.14 -13.46
CA GLU A 41 18.16 -15.48 -13.74
C GLU A 41 18.73 -16.52 -12.75
N GLY A 42 17.84 -17.34 -12.19
CA GLY A 42 18.21 -18.39 -11.26
C GLY A 42 18.51 -17.95 -9.84
N ILE A 43 18.35 -16.65 -9.52
CA ILE A 43 18.45 -16.19 -8.12
C ILE A 43 17.24 -16.69 -7.36
N THR A 44 17.51 -17.53 -6.34
CA THR A 44 16.49 -18.11 -5.47
C THR A 44 16.85 -17.89 -4.01
N VAL A 45 15.86 -18.11 -3.14
CA VAL A 45 16.02 -18.13 -1.68
C VAL A 45 15.39 -19.40 -1.16
N THR A 46 16.14 -20.16 -0.36
CA THR A 46 15.69 -21.42 0.24
C THR A 46 14.76 -21.18 1.42
N ASP A 47 13.97 -22.19 1.81
CA ASP A 47 13.10 -22.12 2.98
C ASP A 47 13.88 -21.89 4.27
N ASP A 48 15.07 -22.49 4.39
CA ASP A 48 15.91 -22.31 5.56
C ASP A 48 16.44 -20.88 5.69
N GLU A 49 16.77 -20.23 4.57
CA GLU A 49 17.19 -18.82 4.57
C GLU A 49 16.04 -17.89 4.96
N VAL A 50 14.83 -18.12 4.44
CA VAL A 50 13.65 -17.34 4.82
C VAL A 50 13.34 -17.50 6.31
N LYS A 51 13.46 -18.73 6.82
CA LYS A 51 13.25 -19.02 8.23
C LYS A 51 14.30 -18.35 9.12
N ALA A 52 15.57 -18.40 8.72
CA ALA A 52 16.64 -17.73 9.46
C ALA A 52 16.43 -16.21 9.50
N GLU A 53 16.03 -15.59 8.39
CA GLU A 53 15.74 -14.17 8.34
C GLU A 53 14.57 -13.78 9.26
N TYR A 54 13.49 -14.58 9.26
CA TYR A 54 12.38 -14.38 10.19
C TYR A 54 12.82 -14.50 11.65
N GLU A 55 13.57 -15.55 12.02
CA GLU A 55 14.04 -15.78 13.39
C GLU A 55 14.96 -14.66 13.90
N ASN A 56 15.84 -14.16 13.01
CA ASN A 56 16.77 -13.08 13.35
C ASN A 56 16.11 -11.70 13.50
N HIS A 57 14.95 -11.50 12.86
CA HIS A 57 14.29 -10.20 12.80
C HIS A 57 12.83 -10.28 13.23
N LYS A 58 12.50 -11.15 14.20
CA LYS A 58 11.12 -11.34 14.70
C LYS A 58 10.41 -10.05 15.05
N ASP A 59 11.14 -9.11 15.65
CA ASP A 59 10.59 -7.83 16.08
C ASP A 59 10.06 -6.96 14.90
N HIS A 60 10.53 -7.23 13.68
CA HIS A 60 10.03 -6.54 12.48
C HIS A 60 8.71 -7.12 11.95
N PHE A 61 8.31 -8.30 12.42
CA PHE A 61 7.10 -9.00 11.98
C PHE A 61 5.97 -8.88 13.01
N ASN A 62 5.82 -7.70 13.60
CA ASN A 62 4.73 -7.39 14.49
C ASN A 62 3.62 -6.66 13.72
N ALA A 63 2.42 -7.23 13.68
CA ALA A 63 1.22 -6.50 13.34
C ALA A 63 0.92 -5.55 14.52
N GLY A 64 0.98 -4.25 14.28
CA GLY A 64 0.60 -3.25 15.26
C GLY A 64 -0.87 -3.40 15.65
N GLU A 65 -1.23 -2.77 16.78
CA GLU A 65 -2.64 -2.64 17.15
C GLU A 65 -3.42 -1.92 16.05
N SER A 66 -4.57 -2.44 15.63
CA SER A 66 -5.46 -1.82 14.66
C SER A 66 -6.90 -1.79 15.16
N VAL A 67 -7.64 -0.81 14.70
CA VAL A 67 -9.05 -0.63 15.04
C VAL A 67 -9.85 -0.33 13.78
N SER A 68 -11.10 -0.78 13.74
CA SER A 68 -12.09 -0.32 12.77
C SER A 68 -13.11 0.56 13.48
N ALA A 69 -13.35 1.74 12.95
CA ALA A 69 -14.28 2.68 13.52
C ALA A 69 -15.19 3.33 12.47
N SER A 70 -16.33 3.80 12.93
CA SER A 70 -17.22 4.68 12.20
C SER A 70 -17.30 6.01 12.92
N HIS A 71 -17.48 7.11 12.18
CA HIS A 71 -17.60 8.42 12.78
C HIS A 71 -18.70 9.29 12.15
N ILE A 72 -19.17 10.23 12.95
CA ILE A 72 -20.03 11.33 12.51
C ILE A 72 -19.29 12.63 12.83
N ARG A 73 -19.01 13.45 11.82
CA ARG A 73 -18.36 14.75 12.00
C ARG A 73 -19.37 15.86 11.85
N VAL A 74 -19.41 16.77 12.83
CA VAL A 74 -20.19 17.99 12.80
C VAL A 74 -19.33 19.18 13.24
N ASP A 75 -19.75 20.38 12.90
CA ASP A 75 -18.96 21.61 13.16
C ASP A 75 -19.26 22.21 14.55
N ASP A 76 -20.33 21.76 15.22
CA ASP A 76 -20.84 22.31 16.46
C ASP A 76 -20.93 21.26 17.55
N GLU A 77 -20.48 21.61 18.80
CA GLU A 77 -20.42 20.70 19.94
C GLU A 77 -21.79 20.32 20.47
N ASP A 78 -22.71 21.31 20.55
CA ASP A 78 -24.07 21.08 21.05
C ASP A 78 -24.82 20.14 20.10
N LYS A 79 -24.59 20.30 18.78
CA LYS A 79 -25.13 19.40 17.78
C LYS A 79 -24.58 17.99 17.93
N ALA A 80 -23.28 17.83 18.18
CA ALA A 80 -22.67 16.52 18.43
C ALA A 80 -23.27 15.87 19.68
N THR A 81 -23.39 16.62 20.75
CA THR A 81 -23.96 16.15 22.04
C THR A 81 -25.42 15.71 21.86
N SER A 82 -26.26 16.55 21.27
CA SER A 82 -27.67 16.24 21.04
C SER A 82 -27.84 15.00 20.12
N LEU A 83 -26.99 14.87 19.11
CA LEU A 83 -27.03 13.72 18.22
C LEU A 83 -26.59 12.43 18.91
N MET A 84 -25.57 12.51 19.75
CA MET A 84 -25.11 11.39 20.55
C MET A 84 -26.19 10.91 21.56
N GLU A 85 -26.92 11.84 22.18
CA GLU A 85 -28.06 11.50 23.07
C GLU A 85 -29.14 10.73 22.29
N LYS A 86 -29.52 11.19 21.10
CA LYS A 86 -30.52 10.50 20.25
C LYS A 86 -30.07 9.10 19.86
N ILE A 87 -28.79 8.93 19.56
CA ILE A 87 -28.22 7.62 19.22
C ILE A 87 -28.28 6.70 20.44
N ASN A 88 -27.85 7.19 21.62
CA ASN A 88 -27.83 6.41 22.87
C ASN A 88 -29.23 6.02 23.34
N ASN A 89 -30.24 6.90 23.09
CA ASN A 89 -31.65 6.62 23.39
C ASN A 89 -32.31 5.67 22.38
N GLY A 90 -31.63 5.33 21.29
CA GLY A 90 -32.18 4.47 20.21
C GLY A 90 -33.20 5.18 19.31
N GLU A 91 -33.26 6.51 19.32
CA GLU A 91 -34.17 7.29 18.49
C GLU A 91 -33.71 7.30 17.00
N ILE A 92 -32.41 7.14 16.77
CA ILE A 92 -31.81 7.03 15.44
C ILE A 92 -30.63 6.07 15.48
N SER A 93 -30.43 5.29 14.42
CA SER A 93 -29.23 4.44 14.31
C SER A 93 -28.00 5.31 14.06
N PHE A 94 -26.80 4.79 14.47
CA PHE A 94 -25.54 5.51 14.21
C PHE A 94 -25.32 5.74 12.71
N GLU A 95 -25.61 4.74 11.90
CA GLU A 95 -25.44 4.75 10.46
C GLU A 95 -26.39 5.78 9.78
N ASP A 96 -27.65 5.87 10.23
CA ASP A 96 -28.60 6.86 9.70
C ASP A 96 -28.26 8.28 10.18
N ALA A 97 -27.81 8.42 11.42
CA ALA A 97 -27.29 9.68 11.94
C ALA A 97 -26.07 10.15 11.13
N ALA A 98 -25.16 9.26 10.76
CA ALA A 98 -24.02 9.56 9.92
C ALA A 98 -24.46 10.06 8.54
N ARG A 99 -25.38 9.35 7.87
CA ARG A 99 -25.91 9.74 6.55
C ARG A 99 -26.60 11.10 6.58
N ALA A 100 -27.37 11.34 7.61
CA ALA A 100 -28.20 12.57 7.70
C ALA A 100 -27.41 13.81 8.15
N HIS A 101 -26.41 13.65 9.03
CA HIS A 101 -25.82 14.77 9.76
C HIS A 101 -24.32 14.92 9.62
N SER A 102 -23.59 13.91 9.15
CA SER A 102 -22.14 14.01 9.02
C SER A 102 -21.72 14.88 7.83
N SER A 103 -20.74 15.74 8.07
CA SER A 103 -20.08 16.55 7.04
C SER A 103 -18.91 15.78 6.35
N CYS A 104 -18.61 14.56 6.80
CA CYS A 104 -17.56 13.73 6.21
C CYS A 104 -18.09 12.91 5.02
N PRO A 105 -17.30 12.70 3.94
CA PRO A 105 -17.70 11.84 2.82
C PRO A 105 -18.00 10.39 3.23
N SER A 106 -17.43 9.89 4.33
CA SER A 106 -17.74 8.55 4.87
C SER A 106 -19.22 8.33 5.24
N LYS A 107 -20.02 9.40 5.32
CA LYS A 107 -21.46 9.34 5.59
C LYS A 107 -22.22 8.41 4.64
N GLU A 108 -21.81 8.33 3.38
CA GLU A 108 -22.42 7.46 2.37
C GLU A 108 -22.34 5.97 2.77
N ASN A 109 -21.28 5.61 3.53
CA ASN A 109 -21.07 4.28 4.07
C ASN A 109 -21.40 4.21 5.58
N GLY A 110 -22.40 4.98 6.05
CA GLY A 110 -22.77 4.99 7.47
C GLY A 110 -21.69 5.50 8.42
N GLY A 111 -20.75 6.31 7.92
CA GLY A 111 -19.64 6.86 8.68
C GLY A 111 -18.40 5.97 8.77
N SER A 112 -18.39 4.79 8.14
CA SER A 112 -17.28 3.84 8.24
C SER A 112 -15.98 4.41 7.68
N LEU A 113 -14.89 4.25 8.44
CA LEU A 113 -13.52 4.63 8.04
C LEU A 113 -12.65 3.42 7.66
N GLY A 114 -13.20 2.19 7.83
CA GLY A 114 -12.41 0.97 7.68
C GLY A 114 -11.47 0.72 8.84
N GLU A 115 -10.47 -0.11 8.60
CA GLU A 115 -9.44 -0.46 9.58
C GLU A 115 -8.23 0.49 9.44
N PHE A 116 -7.68 0.91 10.57
CA PHE A 116 -6.48 1.75 10.63
C PHE A 116 -5.63 1.42 11.86
N THR A 117 -4.34 1.73 11.76
CA THR A 117 -3.36 1.58 12.85
C THR A 117 -3.08 2.92 13.52
N ARG A 118 -2.42 2.88 14.69
CA ARG A 118 -2.02 4.11 15.39
C ARG A 118 -1.20 5.05 14.50
N GLY A 119 -1.50 6.35 14.62
CA GLY A 119 -0.81 7.41 13.88
C GLY A 119 -1.34 7.66 12.47
N GLN A 120 -2.33 6.92 12.00
CA GLN A 120 -2.97 7.19 10.71
C GLN A 120 -4.07 8.26 10.76
N MET A 121 -4.60 8.53 11.97
CA MET A 121 -5.59 9.57 12.20
C MET A 121 -4.97 10.72 13.01
N VAL A 122 -5.72 11.82 13.18
CA VAL A 122 -5.29 12.91 14.07
C VAL A 122 -5.23 12.43 15.51
N PRO A 123 -4.27 12.95 16.32
CA PRO A 123 -3.97 12.39 17.65
C PRO A 123 -5.19 12.23 18.56
N GLU A 124 -6.08 13.22 18.61
CA GLU A 124 -7.25 13.20 19.49
C GLU A 124 -8.26 12.12 19.10
N PHE A 125 -8.40 11.88 17.79
CA PHE A 125 -9.26 10.82 17.26
C PHE A 125 -8.64 9.43 17.46
N ASP A 126 -7.35 9.33 17.21
CA ASP A 126 -6.56 8.12 17.40
C ASP A 126 -6.63 7.65 18.86
N ASP A 127 -6.29 8.56 19.80
CA ASP A 127 -6.36 8.28 21.23
C ASP A 127 -7.76 7.89 21.68
N ALA A 128 -8.80 8.52 21.15
CA ALA A 128 -10.17 8.15 21.47
C ALA A 128 -10.46 6.71 21.03
N CYS A 129 -10.18 6.35 19.78
CA CYS A 129 -10.48 5.03 19.22
C CYS A 129 -9.74 3.89 19.92
N PHE A 130 -8.43 4.05 20.14
CA PHE A 130 -7.62 3.00 20.74
C PHE A 130 -7.88 2.77 22.24
N ASN A 131 -8.51 3.74 22.93
CA ASN A 131 -8.92 3.61 24.33
C ASN A 131 -10.40 3.21 24.50
N MET A 132 -11.16 2.99 23.41
CA MET A 132 -12.54 2.52 23.43
C MET A 132 -12.63 1.00 23.47
N ASN A 133 -13.79 0.51 23.94
CA ASN A 133 -14.19 -0.88 23.84
C ASN A 133 -14.98 -1.11 22.54
N VAL A 134 -14.92 -2.33 22.00
CA VAL A 134 -15.70 -2.70 20.81
C VAL A 134 -17.19 -2.52 21.06
N GLY A 135 -17.88 -1.84 20.15
CA GLY A 135 -19.30 -1.47 20.26
C GLY A 135 -19.56 -0.17 21.02
N GLU A 136 -18.56 0.40 21.67
CA GLU A 136 -18.71 1.69 22.38
C GLU A 136 -18.92 2.85 21.40
N ILE A 137 -19.78 3.79 21.80
CA ILE A 137 -19.97 5.08 21.12
C ILE A 137 -19.46 6.17 22.04
N LYS A 138 -18.53 6.99 21.57
CA LYS A 138 -17.87 8.06 22.33
C LYS A 138 -17.90 9.36 21.56
N GLY A 139 -18.12 10.44 22.28
CA GLY A 139 -18.12 11.81 21.73
C GLY A 139 -18.73 12.81 22.75
N PRO A 140 -18.71 14.08 22.41
CA PRO A 140 -18.00 14.68 21.28
C PRO A 140 -16.47 14.65 21.48
N VAL A 141 -15.72 14.21 20.47
CA VAL A 141 -14.26 14.30 20.42
C VAL A 141 -13.87 15.47 19.54
N LYS A 142 -13.23 16.47 20.10
CA LYS A 142 -12.80 17.67 19.38
C LYS A 142 -11.50 17.42 18.63
N THR A 143 -11.45 17.78 17.36
CA THR A 143 -10.23 17.78 16.54
C THR A 143 -10.13 19.09 15.76
N GLN A 144 -9.07 19.29 15.00
CA GLN A 144 -8.97 20.43 14.07
C GLN A 144 -10.03 20.44 12.96
N PHE A 145 -10.73 19.34 12.73
CA PHE A 145 -11.77 19.19 11.70
C PHE A 145 -13.20 19.35 12.23
N GLY A 146 -13.38 19.61 13.51
CA GLY A 146 -14.68 19.73 14.19
C GLY A 146 -14.88 18.70 15.27
N TYR A 147 -16.13 18.37 15.58
CA TYR A 147 -16.52 17.45 16.63
C TYR A 147 -16.94 16.10 16.05
N HIS A 148 -16.45 15.03 16.65
CA HIS A 148 -16.68 13.66 16.19
C HIS A 148 -17.45 12.86 17.22
N ILE A 149 -18.44 12.09 16.77
CA ILE A 149 -19.04 10.98 17.49
C ILE A 149 -18.46 9.73 16.86
N ILE A 150 -17.84 8.87 17.64
CA ILE A 150 -17.08 7.71 17.18
C ILE A 150 -17.75 6.45 17.70
N LYS A 151 -17.92 5.44 16.83
CA LYS A 151 -18.32 4.08 17.18
C LYS A 151 -17.20 3.13 16.84
N LEU A 152 -16.71 2.38 17.83
CA LEU A 152 -15.68 1.37 17.60
C LEU A 152 -16.32 0.08 17.12
N ASN A 153 -15.97 -0.38 15.91
CA ASN A 153 -16.54 -1.57 15.30
C ASN A 153 -15.75 -2.84 15.66
N SER A 154 -14.42 -2.76 15.61
CA SER A 154 -13.52 -3.86 16.01
C SER A 154 -12.18 -3.33 16.49
N LYS A 155 -11.47 -4.16 17.25
CA LYS A 155 -10.13 -3.90 17.77
C LYS A 155 -9.30 -5.17 17.66
N ASN A 156 -8.15 -5.07 17.01
CA ASN A 156 -7.16 -6.13 16.90
C ASN A 156 -5.95 -5.73 17.73
N GLU A 157 -5.57 -6.58 18.66
CA GLU A 157 -4.37 -6.38 19.46
C GLU A 157 -3.11 -6.57 18.59
N ALA A 158 -2.05 -5.86 18.98
CA ALA A 158 -0.75 -6.10 18.39
C ALA A 158 -0.35 -7.57 18.59
N LYS A 159 -0.03 -8.25 17.50
CA LYS A 159 0.44 -9.63 17.55
C LYS A 159 1.69 -9.82 16.72
N GLN A 160 2.55 -10.71 17.15
CA GLN A 160 3.63 -11.18 16.31
C GLN A 160 3.04 -12.05 15.19
N MET A 161 3.34 -11.69 13.95
CA MET A 161 2.95 -12.50 12.79
C MET A 161 3.75 -13.79 12.79
N SER A 162 3.09 -14.90 12.55
CA SER A 162 3.76 -16.21 12.46
C SER A 162 4.62 -16.30 11.20
N PHE A 163 5.58 -17.22 11.20
CA PHE A 163 6.38 -17.50 10.01
C PHE A 163 5.52 -17.83 8.79
N ASP A 164 4.47 -18.61 8.95
CA ASP A 164 3.58 -18.99 7.85
C ASP A 164 2.80 -17.81 7.26
N GLU A 165 2.48 -16.80 8.06
CA GLU A 165 1.82 -15.58 7.59
C GLU A 165 2.73 -14.71 6.74
N VAL A 166 4.06 -14.70 7.00
CA VAL A 166 5.00 -13.77 6.35
C VAL A 166 5.93 -14.43 5.33
N LYS A 167 6.08 -15.75 5.34
CA LYS A 167 7.12 -16.47 4.59
C LYS A 167 7.17 -16.14 3.10
N ASP A 168 6.00 -16.05 2.44
CA ASP A 168 5.95 -15.82 1.00
C ASP A 168 6.33 -14.39 0.64
N GLY A 169 5.84 -13.41 1.40
CA GLY A 169 6.21 -11.99 1.27
C GLY A 169 7.70 -11.77 1.57
N LEU A 170 8.20 -12.38 2.64
CA LEU A 170 9.60 -12.31 3.03
C LEU A 170 10.51 -12.93 1.96
N ARG A 171 10.15 -14.10 1.41
CA ARG A 171 10.88 -14.72 0.31
C ARG A 171 10.96 -13.81 -0.91
N GLN A 172 9.85 -13.21 -1.33
CA GLN A 172 9.83 -12.30 -2.47
C GLN A 172 10.72 -11.07 -2.23
N LYS A 173 10.67 -10.50 -1.02
CA LYS A 173 11.54 -9.40 -0.62
C LYS A 173 13.02 -9.79 -0.72
N MET A 174 13.41 -10.93 -0.14
CA MET A 174 14.78 -11.42 -0.17
C MET A 174 15.28 -11.72 -1.60
N ILE A 175 14.42 -12.28 -2.47
CA ILE A 175 14.74 -12.49 -3.89
C ILE A 175 14.97 -11.14 -4.58
N ALA A 176 14.08 -10.17 -4.39
CA ALA A 176 14.21 -8.84 -4.98
C ALA A 176 15.50 -8.13 -4.53
N GLU A 177 15.85 -8.22 -3.25
CA GLU A 177 17.10 -7.67 -2.71
C GLU A 177 18.34 -8.35 -3.31
N ARG A 178 18.34 -9.68 -3.46
CA ARG A 178 19.42 -10.40 -4.13
C ARG A 178 19.56 -10.03 -5.60
N GLN A 179 18.43 -9.89 -6.30
CA GLN A 179 18.42 -9.47 -7.70
C GLN A 179 18.97 -8.03 -7.87
N GLN A 180 18.57 -7.13 -6.97
CA GLN A 180 19.10 -5.76 -6.95
C GLN A 180 20.61 -5.74 -6.71
N ASN A 181 21.09 -6.48 -5.73
CA ASN A 181 22.52 -6.60 -5.43
C ASN A 181 23.33 -7.19 -6.60
N ALA A 182 22.77 -8.20 -7.28
CA ALA A 182 23.40 -8.82 -8.45
C ALA A 182 23.47 -7.81 -9.62
N TYR A 183 22.39 -7.07 -9.85
CA TYR A 183 22.36 -6.00 -10.86
C TYR A 183 23.40 -4.92 -10.56
N GLU A 184 23.45 -4.40 -9.33
CA GLU A 184 24.42 -3.36 -8.93
C GLU A 184 25.86 -3.85 -9.05
N SER A 185 26.12 -5.09 -8.63
CA SER A 185 27.43 -5.74 -8.79
C SER A 185 27.83 -5.80 -10.26
N LYS A 186 26.89 -6.22 -11.14
CA LYS A 186 27.12 -6.30 -12.58
C LYS A 186 27.44 -4.93 -13.16
N ILE A 187 26.66 -3.90 -12.82
CA ILE A 187 26.91 -2.52 -13.26
C ILE A 187 28.28 -2.03 -12.80
N ASN A 188 28.67 -2.29 -11.56
CA ASN A 188 29.97 -1.87 -11.04
C ASN A 188 31.12 -2.59 -11.78
N GLN A 189 30.97 -3.90 -12.06
CA GLN A 189 31.91 -4.65 -12.88
C GLN A 189 32.05 -4.03 -14.29
N LEU A 190 30.90 -3.70 -14.94
CA LEU A 190 30.88 -3.12 -16.27
C LEU A 190 31.54 -1.73 -16.31
N LYS A 191 31.31 -0.89 -15.28
CA LYS A 191 31.98 0.43 -15.15
C LYS A 191 33.51 0.33 -15.09
N ILE A 192 34.05 -0.75 -14.52
CA ILE A 192 35.49 -1.00 -14.48
C ILE A 192 36.00 -1.47 -15.84
N MET A 193 35.21 -2.32 -16.52
CA MET A 193 35.61 -2.91 -17.82
C MET A 193 35.48 -1.94 -18.99
N TYR A 194 34.48 -1.08 -18.95
CA TYR A 194 34.17 -0.14 -20.02
C TYR A 194 34.26 1.29 -19.49
N GLN A 195 35.19 2.06 -20.06
CA GLN A 195 35.25 3.49 -19.78
C GLN A 195 34.11 4.19 -20.53
N VAL A 196 32.99 4.40 -19.84
CA VAL A 196 31.84 5.15 -20.40
C VAL A 196 32.06 6.61 -20.06
N GLU A 197 32.37 7.44 -21.06
CA GLU A 197 32.33 8.89 -20.91
C GLU A 197 30.88 9.32 -20.65
N ARG A 198 30.66 10.01 -19.54
CA ARG A 198 29.35 10.63 -19.24
C ARG A 198 29.29 11.94 -20.04
N TYR A 199 28.47 11.94 -21.06
CA TYR A 199 28.04 13.16 -21.73
C TYR A 199 26.86 13.78 -21.03
#